data_9a51ff0b0cce406c90c58ecb575018a6
#
_entry.id   9a51ff0b0cce406c90c58ecb575018a6
#
_cell.length_a   1.000
_cell.length_b   1.000
_cell.length_c   1.000
_cell.angle_alpha   90.00
_cell.angle_beta   90.00
_cell.angle_gamma   90.00
#
_symmetry.space_group_name_H-M   'P 1'
#
loop_
_entity.id
_entity.type
_entity.pdbx_description
1 polymer ?
#
loop_
_entity_poly.entity_id
_entity_poly.type
_entity_poly.pdbx_seq_one_letter_code
_entity_poly.pdbx_strand_id
1 'polypeptide(L)'
;MEIRKEKDFYQISLKLLLKNNKGETLILEAVLDGSLAGYYDLPGGRINTDEFGANFNEILKRETKEEIGDVGFQINPAIVAFGRHLIPSSISPSGKDVHVLYLFFEGEYINGDMKISNEHTDSKWVDLKKIELEKYFTSGILEGIQMYVEK
;
A
#
# COMPACT_ATOMS: atom_id res chain seq x y z
N MET A 1 4.62 -13.53 40.99
CA MET A 1 4.51 -14.15 39.65
C MET A 1 4.80 -13.08 38.58
N GLU A 2 5.78 -13.35 37.75
CA GLU A 2 6.06 -12.48 36.63
C GLU A 2 5.08 -12.75 35.48
N ILE A 3 4.49 -11.68 34.97
CA ILE A 3 3.68 -11.75 33.77
C ILE A 3 4.60 -11.52 32.58
N ARG A 4 4.77 -12.53 31.75
CA ARG A 4 5.51 -12.42 30.51
C ARG A 4 4.68 -11.65 29.50
N LYS A 5 5.26 -10.57 28.96
CA LYS A 5 4.66 -9.82 27.86
C LYS A 5 5.31 -10.29 26.56
N GLU A 6 4.49 -10.73 25.65
CA GLU A 6 4.94 -11.10 24.32
C GLU A 6 5.05 -9.85 23.44
N LYS A 7 6.04 -9.85 22.57
CA LYS A 7 6.15 -8.81 21.55
C LYS A 7 5.25 -9.17 20.38
N ASP A 8 4.62 -8.14 19.81
CA ASP A 8 3.77 -8.32 18.64
C ASP A 8 4.61 -8.49 17.38
N PHE A 9 4.04 -9.20 16.41
CA PHE A 9 4.65 -9.35 15.10
C PHE A 9 3.81 -8.60 14.08
N TYR A 10 4.47 -7.78 13.28
CA TYR A 10 3.83 -7.06 12.18
C TYR A 10 4.43 -7.52 10.86
N GLN A 11 3.57 -7.78 9.89
CA GLN A 11 4.02 -7.86 8.51
C GLN A 11 4.13 -6.45 7.97
N ILE A 12 5.25 -6.14 7.33
CA ILE A 12 5.48 -4.83 6.74
C ILE A 12 4.96 -4.82 5.32
N SER A 13 4.13 -3.85 5.00
CA SER A 13 3.62 -3.63 3.65
C SER A 13 4.09 -2.26 3.17
N LEU A 14 4.70 -2.22 2.01
CA LEU A 14 5.19 -0.98 1.41
C LEU A 14 4.15 -0.46 0.43
N LYS A 15 3.81 0.82 0.52
CA LYS A 15 2.81 1.47 -0.33
C LYS A 15 3.39 2.68 -1.04
N LEU A 16 3.03 2.84 -2.29
CA LEU A 16 3.54 3.92 -3.13
C LEU A 16 2.45 4.94 -3.43
N LEU A 17 2.71 6.17 -3.03
CA LEU A 17 1.93 7.34 -3.45
C LEU A 17 2.52 7.82 -4.77
N LEU A 18 2.11 7.19 -5.87
CA LEU A 18 2.62 7.48 -7.21
C LEU A 18 1.87 8.65 -7.81
N LYS A 19 2.58 9.72 -8.09
CA LYS A 19 2.00 10.96 -8.63
C LYS A 19 2.33 11.17 -10.09
N ASN A 20 1.36 11.69 -10.83
CA ASN A 20 1.59 12.19 -12.19
C ASN A 20 1.93 13.69 -12.17
N ASN A 21 2.14 14.27 -13.35
CA ASN A 21 2.52 15.68 -13.49
C ASN A 21 1.38 16.66 -13.16
N LYS A 22 0.16 16.15 -12.95
CA LYS A 22 -0.99 16.96 -12.51
C LYS A 22 -1.16 16.96 -11.00
N GLY A 23 -0.28 16.28 -10.26
CA GLY A 23 -0.40 16.13 -8.81
C GLY A 23 -1.45 15.12 -8.37
N GLU A 24 -1.93 14.30 -9.30
CA GLU A 24 -2.87 13.22 -8.98
C GLU A 24 -2.12 11.96 -8.56
N THR A 25 -2.72 11.21 -7.65
CA THR A 25 -2.16 9.95 -7.12
C THR A 25 -2.91 8.78 -7.72
N LEU A 26 -2.16 7.73 -8.10
CA LEU A 26 -2.73 6.49 -8.60
C LEU A 26 -3.32 5.67 -7.48
N ILE A 27 -4.59 5.29 -7.62
CA ILE A 27 -5.26 4.38 -6.70
C ILE A 27 -5.80 3.18 -7.46
N LEU A 28 -5.81 2.03 -6.78
CA LEU A 28 -6.19 0.75 -7.36
C LEU A 28 -7.40 0.18 -6.62
N GLU A 29 -8.44 -0.19 -7.34
CA GLU A 29 -9.61 -0.82 -6.73
C GLU A 29 -9.23 -2.18 -6.17
N ALA A 30 -9.50 -2.40 -4.88
CA ALA A 30 -9.17 -3.66 -4.23
C ALA A 30 -10.09 -4.79 -4.68
N VAL A 31 -9.56 -6.03 -4.69
CA VAL A 31 -10.37 -7.21 -5.02
C VAL A 31 -11.45 -7.44 -3.97
N LEU A 32 -12.59 -8.01 -4.40
CA LEU A 32 -13.77 -8.16 -3.56
C LEU A 32 -13.62 -9.19 -2.43
N ASP A 33 -12.70 -10.11 -2.55
CA ASP A 33 -12.45 -11.16 -1.55
C ASP A 33 -11.29 -10.83 -0.58
N GLY A 34 -10.68 -9.66 -0.72
CA GLY A 34 -9.59 -9.22 0.15
C GLY A 34 -10.06 -8.41 1.36
N SER A 35 -9.13 -8.11 2.25
CA SER A 35 -9.40 -7.36 3.48
C SER A 35 -9.72 -5.88 3.26
N LEU A 36 -9.51 -5.37 2.04
CA LEU A 36 -9.84 -4.00 1.65
C LEU A 36 -11.03 -3.95 0.69
N ALA A 37 -11.80 -5.03 0.57
CA ALA A 37 -12.93 -5.14 -0.36
C ALA A 37 -13.89 -3.95 -0.24
N GLY A 38 -14.27 -3.39 -1.39
CA GLY A 38 -15.14 -2.21 -1.46
C GLY A 38 -14.42 -0.87 -1.41
N TYR A 39 -13.09 -0.89 -1.24
CA TYR A 39 -12.27 0.31 -1.14
C TYR A 39 -11.13 0.27 -2.16
N TYR A 40 -10.34 1.33 -2.18
CA TYR A 40 -9.15 1.43 -3.02
C TYR A 40 -7.89 1.20 -2.19
N ASP A 41 -6.86 0.76 -2.87
CA ASP A 41 -5.52 0.52 -2.33
C ASP A 41 -4.51 1.34 -3.16
N LEU A 42 -3.25 1.28 -2.76
CA LEU A 42 -2.11 1.87 -3.46
C LEU A 42 -1.21 0.75 -3.98
N PRO A 43 -0.42 1.03 -5.03
CA PRO A 43 0.59 0.05 -5.46
C PRO A 43 1.53 -0.31 -4.32
N GLY A 44 1.95 -1.56 -4.27
CA GLY A 44 2.88 -2.07 -3.28
C GLY A 44 2.49 -3.45 -2.78
N GLY A 45 3.10 -3.86 -1.69
CA GLY A 45 2.83 -5.18 -1.13
C GLY A 45 3.64 -5.49 0.11
N ARG A 46 3.36 -6.63 0.71
CA ARG A 46 4.04 -7.09 1.92
C ARG A 46 5.42 -7.65 1.60
N ILE A 47 6.36 -7.38 2.50
CA ILE A 47 7.72 -7.89 2.39
C ILE A 47 7.72 -9.38 2.70
N ASN A 48 8.36 -10.17 1.86
CA ASN A 48 8.51 -11.62 2.06
C ASN A 48 9.70 -11.92 2.96
N THR A 49 9.67 -13.09 3.60
CA THR A 49 10.73 -13.50 4.53
C THR A 49 12.11 -13.60 3.87
N ASP A 50 12.17 -13.91 2.58
CA ASP A 50 13.43 -14.00 1.82
C ASP A 50 13.94 -12.66 1.30
N GLU A 51 13.23 -11.57 1.60
CA GLU A 51 13.59 -10.23 1.14
C GLU A 51 14.29 -9.39 2.20
N PHE A 52 14.68 -9.97 3.33
CA PHE A 52 15.30 -9.23 4.43
C PHE A 52 16.59 -8.50 4.00
N GLY A 53 17.33 -9.05 3.06
CA GLY A 53 18.56 -8.44 2.53
C GLY A 53 18.34 -7.37 1.46
N ALA A 54 17.11 -7.21 0.94
CA ALA A 54 16.80 -6.21 -0.07
C ALA A 54 16.37 -4.90 0.61
N ASN A 55 16.66 -3.76 -0.02
CA ASN A 55 16.17 -2.50 0.51
C ASN A 55 14.69 -2.27 0.12
N PHE A 56 14.02 -1.39 0.83
CA PHE A 56 12.59 -1.16 0.63
C PHE A 56 12.27 -0.66 -0.77
N ASN A 57 13.11 0.18 -1.34
CA ASN A 57 12.87 0.71 -2.69
C ASN A 57 12.89 -0.38 -3.76
N GLU A 58 13.80 -1.34 -3.65
CA GLU A 58 13.87 -2.47 -4.57
C GLU A 58 12.61 -3.33 -4.49
N ILE A 59 12.16 -3.61 -3.26
CA ILE A 59 10.94 -4.40 -3.02
C ILE A 59 9.73 -3.67 -3.59
N LEU A 60 9.58 -2.39 -3.24
CA LEU A 60 8.44 -1.58 -3.68
C LEU A 60 8.42 -1.41 -5.20
N LYS A 61 9.57 -1.23 -5.82
CA LYS A 61 9.69 -1.13 -7.27
C LYS A 61 9.22 -2.42 -7.95
N ARG A 62 9.64 -3.57 -7.43
CA ARG A 62 9.21 -4.87 -7.95
C ARG A 62 7.70 -5.06 -7.82
N GLU A 63 7.17 -4.84 -6.62
CA GLU A 63 5.73 -4.96 -6.35
C GLU A 63 4.91 -4.04 -7.25
N THR A 64 5.35 -2.80 -7.41
CA THR A 64 4.67 -1.83 -8.26
C THR A 64 4.65 -2.27 -9.72
N LYS A 65 5.77 -2.75 -10.24
CA LYS A 65 5.84 -3.26 -11.61
C LYS A 65 4.94 -4.48 -11.84
N GLU A 66 4.83 -5.35 -10.84
CA GLU A 66 3.92 -6.51 -10.92
C GLU A 66 2.46 -6.07 -11.03
N GLU A 67 2.11 -4.97 -10.37
CA GLU A 67 0.72 -4.51 -10.31
C GLU A 67 0.31 -3.61 -11.46
N ILE A 68 1.18 -2.73 -11.93
CA ILE A 68 0.83 -1.71 -12.95
C ILE A 68 1.61 -1.84 -14.25
N GLY A 69 2.51 -2.81 -14.34
CA GLY A 69 3.31 -3.05 -15.54
C GLY A 69 4.63 -2.32 -15.55
N ASP A 70 5.35 -2.45 -16.66
CA ASP A 70 6.71 -1.92 -16.81
C ASP A 70 6.67 -0.43 -17.22
N VAL A 71 6.27 0.42 -16.28
CA VAL A 71 6.24 1.87 -16.49
C VAL A 71 7.46 2.52 -15.87
N GLY A 72 7.83 3.69 -16.39
CA GLY A 72 8.90 4.51 -15.83
C GLY A 72 8.40 5.31 -14.63
N PHE A 73 9.06 5.17 -13.50
CA PHE A 73 8.78 5.94 -12.30
C PHE A 73 10.00 6.00 -11.39
N GLN A 74 10.01 6.99 -10.50
CA GLN A 74 11.06 7.14 -9.50
C GLN A 74 10.44 7.14 -8.10
N ILE A 75 11.13 6.53 -7.15
CA ILE A 75 10.69 6.45 -5.75
C ILE A 75 11.64 7.29 -4.90
N ASN A 76 11.05 8.20 -4.11
CA ASN A 76 11.80 8.90 -3.06
C ASN A 76 12.00 7.92 -1.90
N PRO A 77 13.23 7.72 -1.41
CA PRO A 77 13.52 6.69 -0.40
C PRO A 77 13.01 6.99 1.02
N ALA A 78 12.46 8.17 1.28
CA ALA A 78 11.99 8.53 2.61
C ALA A 78 10.58 8.02 2.88
N ILE A 79 10.34 7.49 4.09
CA ILE A 79 9.00 7.14 4.55
C ILE A 79 8.26 8.44 4.87
N VAL A 80 7.08 8.63 4.25
CA VAL A 80 6.31 9.87 4.39
C VAL A 80 5.07 9.72 5.26
N ALA A 81 4.62 8.50 5.49
CA ALA A 81 3.46 8.21 6.33
C ALA A 81 3.47 6.74 6.75
N PHE A 82 2.60 6.39 7.68
CA PHE A 82 2.41 5.00 8.10
C PHE A 82 0.97 4.79 8.55
N GLY A 83 0.56 3.52 8.61
CA GLY A 83 -0.75 3.14 9.11
C GLY A 83 -0.76 1.66 9.43
N ARG A 84 -1.75 1.23 10.20
CA ARG A 84 -1.87 -0.18 10.61
C ARG A 84 -3.17 -0.78 10.12
N HIS A 85 -3.12 -2.08 9.85
CA HIS A 85 -4.27 -2.82 9.37
C HIS A 85 -4.31 -4.20 10.00
N LEU A 86 -5.52 -4.70 10.23
CA LEU A 86 -5.75 -6.06 10.70
C LEU A 86 -6.34 -6.88 9.55
N ILE A 87 -5.67 -7.98 9.22
CA ILE A 87 -6.25 -9.01 8.34
C ILE A 87 -6.87 -10.03 9.29
N PRO A 88 -8.20 -10.15 9.31
CA PRO A 88 -8.83 -11.07 10.26
C PRO A 88 -8.56 -12.54 9.93
N SER A 89 -8.59 -13.37 10.94
CA SER A 89 -8.31 -14.82 10.82
C SER A 89 -9.22 -15.52 9.82
N SER A 90 -10.44 -15.01 9.64
CA SER A 90 -11.41 -15.57 8.71
C SER A 90 -10.99 -15.53 7.24
N ILE A 91 -10.13 -14.60 6.85
CA ILE A 91 -9.65 -14.46 5.47
C ILE A 91 -8.12 -14.58 5.35
N SER A 92 -7.42 -14.71 6.47
CA SER A 92 -5.97 -14.87 6.48
C SER A 92 -5.58 -16.29 6.06
N PRO A 93 -4.59 -16.46 5.15
CA PRO A 93 -4.11 -17.80 4.77
C PRO A 93 -3.59 -18.63 5.95
N SER A 94 -3.07 -17.98 7.00
CA SER A 94 -2.57 -18.67 8.20
C SER A 94 -3.69 -19.10 9.15
N GLY A 95 -4.92 -18.63 8.96
CA GLY A 95 -6.03 -18.84 9.88
C GLY A 95 -5.91 -18.06 11.19
N LYS A 96 -4.97 -17.13 11.28
CA LYS A 96 -4.74 -16.27 12.44
C LYS A 96 -4.89 -14.81 12.03
N ASP A 97 -5.19 -13.95 13.00
CA ASP A 97 -5.16 -12.50 12.77
C ASP A 97 -3.73 -12.08 12.41
N VAL A 98 -3.61 -11.21 11.41
CA VAL A 98 -2.32 -10.67 10.97
C VAL A 98 -2.33 -9.16 11.14
N HIS A 99 -1.38 -8.65 11.91
CA HIS A 99 -1.15 -7.23 12.05
C HIS A 99 -0.23 -6.76 10.94
N VAL A 100 -0.63 -5.71 10.22
CA VAL A 100 0.13 -5.15 9.10
C VAL A 100 0.50 -3.71 9.42
N LEU A 101 1.76 -3.37 9.19
CA LEU A 101 2.23 -1.98 9.23
C LEU A 101 2.49 -1.53 7.81
N TYR A 102 1.75 -0.51 7.37
CA TYR A 102 2.00 0.14 6.08
C TYR A 102 3.02 1.24 6.24
N LEU A 103 4.02 1.23 5.38
CA LEU A 103 4.99 2.31 5.24
C LEU A 103 4.79 2.94 3.86
N PHE A 104 4.55 4.23 3.82
CA PHE A 104 4.20 4.94 2.59
C PHE A 104 5.40 5.72 2.05
N PHE A 105 5.60 5.60 0.74
CA PHE A 105 6.66 6.30 0.01
C PHE A 105 6.03 7.13 -1.10
N GLU A 106 6.67 8.24 -1.46
CA GLU A 106 6.28 9.01 -2.65
C GLU A 106 7.04 8.53 -3.87
N GLY A 107 6.38 8.60 -5.03
CA GLY A 107 7.01 8.36 -6.30
C GLY A 107 6.45 9.26 -7.39
N GLU A 108 7.20 9.39 -8.47
CA GLU A 108 6.81 10.17 -9.64
C GLU A 108 6.68 9.26 -10.85
N TYR A 109 5.50 9.26 -11.46
CA TYR A 109 5.26 8.61 -12.74
C TYR A 109 5.92 9.42 -13.85
N ILE A 110 6.68 8.74 -14.69
CA ILE A 110 7.46 9.39 -15.77
C ILE A 110 6.83 9.12 -17.12
N ASN A 111 6.64 7.84 -17.47
CA ASN A 111 6.10 7.46 -18.78
C ASN A 111 5.68 5.99 -18.79
N GLY A 112 5.09 5.58 -19.92
CA GLY A 112 4.72 4.20 -20.19
C GLY A 112 3.23 3.95 -20.00
N ASP A 113 2.75 2.87 -20.64
CA ASP A 113 1.35 2.46 -20.54
C ASP A 113 1.18 1.46 -19.39
N MET A 114 0.28 1.77 -18.48
CA MET A 114 -0.01 0.89 -17.35
C MET A 114 -0.82 -0.32 -17.78
N LYS A 115 -0.47 -1.47 -17.21
CA LYS A 115 -1.21 -2.73 -17.34
C LYS A 115 -1.53 -3.23 -15.95
N ILE A 116 -2.76 -3.04 -15.52
CA ILE A 116 -3.19 -3.42 -14.18
C ILE A 116 -3.27 -4.94 -14.07
N SER A 117 -2.69 -5.51 -13.02
CA SER A 117 -2.69 -6.95 -12.79
C SER A 117 -4.08 -7.46 -12.37
N ASN A 118 -4.24 -8.79 -12.38
CA ASN A 118 -5.48 -9.44 -11.96
C ASN A 118 -5.82 -9.26 -10.48
N GLU A 119 -4.89 -8.74 -9.69
CA GLU A 119 -5.11 -8.47 -8.26
C GLU A 119 -5.99 -7.24 -8.04
N HIS A 120 -6.24 -6.44 -9.10
CA HIS A 120 -7.05 -5.24 -9.03
C HIS A 120 -8.00 -5.19 -10.21
N THR A 121 -9.17 -4.60 -10.00
CA THR A 121 -10.21 -4.53 -11.03
C THR A 121 -10.22 -3.24 -11.82
N ASP A 122 -9.66 -2.17 -11.27
CA ASP A 122 -9.63 -0.85 -11.91
C ASP A 122 -8.56 0.03 -11.27
N SER A 123 -8.25 1.14 -11.94
CA SER A 123 -7.34 2.15 -11.46
C SER A 123 -7.86 3.55 -11.76
N LYS A 124 -7.48 4.51 -10.94
CA LYS A 124 -7.83 5.92 -11.13
C LYS A 124 -6.68 6.81 -10.71
N TRP A 125 -6.59 7.97 -11.35
CA TRP A 125 -5.75 9.08 -10.90
C TRP A 125 -6.66 10.08 -10.19
N VAL A 126 -6.37 10.38 -8.92
CA VAL A 126 -7.20 11.28 -8.11
C VAL A 126 -6.34 12.30 -7.39
N ASP A 127 -6.89 13.50 -7.21
CA ASP A 127 -6.28 14.49 -6.31
C ASP A 127 -6.76 14.19 -4.89
N LEU A 128 -5.88 13.68 -4.06
CA LEU A 128 -6.21 13.26 -2.69
C LEU A 128 -6.74 14.40 -1.82
N LYS A 129 -6.44 15.65 -2.17
CA LYS A 129 -6.91 16.83 -1.43
C LYS A 129 -8.32 17.26 -1.83
N LYS A 130 -8.86 16.70 -2.93
CA LYS A 130 -10.16 17.08 -3.49
C LYS A 130 -11.24 16.03 -3.35
N ILE A 131 -10.92 14.86 -2.80
CA ILE A 131 -11.88 13.77 -2.62
C ILE A 131 -12.18 13.55 -1.15
N GLU A 132 -13.32 12.92 -0.86
CA GLU A 132 -13.66 12.48 0.48
C GLU A 132 -12.95 11.16 0.73
N LEU A 133 -11.82 11.20 1.46
CA LEU A 133 -10.93 10.05 1.63
C LEU A 133 -11.64 8.82 2.20
N GLU A 134 -12.59 9.02 3.13
CA GLU A 134 -13.31 7.94 3.80
C GLU A 134 -14.20 7.13 2.84
N LYS A 135 -14.57 7.70 1.70
CA LYS A 135 -15.35 7.00 0.68
C LYS A 135 -14.49 6.07 -0.18
N TYR A 136 -13.19 6.34 -0.24
CA TYR A 136 -12.27 5.59 -1.09
C TYR A 136 -11.39 4.63 -0.32
N PHE A 137 -11.01 4.99 0.91
CA PHE A 137 -10.00 4.28 1.69
C PHE A 137 -10.52 3.92 3.07
N THR A 138 -9.92 2.89 3.66
CA THR A 138 -10.26 2.43 5.00
C THR A 138 -9.02 1.99 5.76
N SER A 139 -9.15 1.81 7.09
CA SER A 139 -8.13 1.22 7.94
C SER A 139 -6.78 1.94 7.84
N GLY A 140 -5.67 1.21 7.78
CA GLY A 140 -4.33 1.78 7.74
C GLY A 140 -4.01 2.52 6.45
N ILE A 141 -4.66 2.20 5.34
CA ILE A 141 -4.50 2.98 4.10
C ILE A 141 -5.07 4.38 4.30
N LEU A 142 -6.26 4.48 4.85
CA LEU A 142 -6.87 5.78 5.17
C LEU A 142 -6.01 6.56 6.16
N GLU A 143 -5.55 5.91 7.23
CA GLU A 143 -4.71 6.53 8.25
C GLU A 143 -3.44 7.14 7.64
N GLY A 144 -2.75 6.39 6.80
CA GLY A 144 -1.52 6.86 6.15
C GLY A 144 -1.76 7.98 5.15
N ILE A 145 -2.82 7.90 4.36
CA ILE A 145 -3.16 8.94 3.39
C ILE A 145 -3.56 10.23 4.12
N GLN A 146 -4.34 10.14 5.19
CA GLN A 146 -4.70 11.31 6.00
C GLN A 146 -3.46 11.99 6.58
N MET A 147 -2.54 11.21 7.12
CA MET A 147 -1.26 11.72 7.63
C MET A 147 -0.49 12.45 6.53
N TYR A 148 -0.46 11.88 5.35
CA TYR A 148 0.27 12.43 4.20
C TYR A 148 -0.32 13.76 3.70
N VAL A 149 -1.64 13.86 3.58
CA VAL A 149 -2.28 15.06 3.05
C VAL A 149 -2.35 16.21 4.06
N GLU A 150 -2.20 15.91 5.35
CA GLU A 150 -2.20 16.92 6.42
C GLU A 150 -0.85 17.61 6.65
N LYS A 151 0.16 17.19 5.94
CA LYS A 151 1.49 17.82 6.02
C LYS A 151 1.54 19.22 5.43
#